data_9bdd96c3aeaee71145f432ada4ab665b
#
_entry.id   9bdd96c3aeaee71145f432ada4ab665b
#
_cell.length_a   1.000
_cell.length_b   1.000
_cell.length_c   1.000
_cell.angle_alpha   90.00
_cell.angle_beta   90.00
_cell.angle_gamma   90.00
#
_symmetry.space_group_name_H-M   'P 1'
#
loop_
_entity.id
_entity.type
_entity.pdbx_description
1 polymer ?
#
loop_
_entity_poly.entity_id
_entity_poly.type
_entity_poly.pdbx_seq_one_letter_code
_entity_poly.pdbx_strand_id
1 'polypeptide(L)'
;NFNDRIYFGLTVGAYALDYSKYCFYDENYGGGEGYNLQTWSKINGAGFDVKLGAIVRPFEYSPLRIGFSVHTPVFYSLDYKTNARLESDVWNDLNVTNEVGTPSNEIGHYDEDTYDILNGDMVSKFQLRTPWTYNLSLGYTVGNNLALGAEYEYKDYSSIQFRDDAGYADSFDYENSTTDMLKGVSTIRLGAEYKVIPQFALRAGYNYQSSIFKDDAFKNLPLNSIQTDTDFVNSESLSNYTLGIGYRGSMFYADLAYKYTTYD
;
A
#
# COMPACT_ATOMS: atom_id res chain seq x y z
N ASN A 1 -6.86 -32.86 -4.96
CA ASN A 1 -6.39 -33.47 -6.21
C ASN A 1 -7.50 -34.34 -6.77
N PHE A 2 -7.89 -34.09 -8.00
CA PHE A 2 -8.89 -34.90 -8.70
C PHE A 2 -8.27 -35.47 -9.98
N ASN A 3 -8.12 -36.78 -10.03
CA ASN A 3 -7.53 -37.56 -11.15
C ASN A 3 -6.16 -37.05 -11.64
N ASP A 4 -5.33 -36.48 -10.76
CA ASP A 4 -4.03 -35.87 -11.05
C ASP A 4 -4.05 -34.78 -12.15
N ARG A 5 -5.23 -34.27 -12.45
CA ARG A 5 -5.46 -33.25 -13.48
C ARG A 5 -5.94 -31.93 -12.91
N ILE A 6 -6.69 -31.95 -11.81
CA ILE A 6 -7.24 -30.75 -11.20
C ILE A 6 -6.80 -30.71 -9.74
N TYR A 7 -6.22 -29.59 -9.34
CA TYR A 7 -5.76 -29.32 -7.99
C TYR A 7 -6.50 -28.10 -7.47
N PHE A 8 -7.08 -28.20 -6.31
CA PHE A 8 -7.74 -27.09 -5.61
C PHE A 8 -6.93 -26.67 -4.41
N GLY A 9 -6.88 -25.38 -4.17
CA GLY A 9 -6.27 -24.76 -3.00
C GLY A 9 -7.23 -23.82 -2.30
N LEU A 10 -7.23 -23.87 -0.97
CA LEU A 10 -7.90 -22.94 -0.09
C LEU A 10 -6.87 -22.42 0.90
N THR A 11 -6.80 -21.10 1.06
CA THR A 11 -5.96 -20.46 2.07
C THR A 11 -6.81 -19.46 2.82
N VAL A 12 -6.72 -19.46 4.15
CA VAL A 12 -7.25 -18.40 5.00
C VAL A 12 -6.05 -17.61 5.51
N GLY A 13 -6.04 -16.31 5.23
CA GLY A 13 -5.01 -15.38 5.69
C GLY A 13 -5.49 -14.65 6.94
N ALA A 14 -4.60 -14.46 7.89
CA ALA A 14 -4.78 -13.58 9.04
C ALA A 14 -3.63 -12.58 9.08
N TYR A 15 -3.94 -11.32 9.29
CA TYR A 15 -3.01 -10.21 9.20
C TYR A 15 -3.07 -9.38 10.49
N ALA A 16 -1.93 -8.95 10.97
CA ALA A 16 -1.81 -7.90 11.97
C ALA A 16 -1.20 -6.67 11.29
N LEU A 17 -1.77 -5.51 11.56
CA LEU A 17 -1.28 -4.22 11.07
C LEU A 17 -0.85 -3.39 12.28
N ASP A 18 0.35 -2.86 12.23
CA ASP A 18 0.88 -1.87 13.17
C ASP A 18 1.68 -0.85 12.34
N TYR A 19 1.12 0.32 12.15
CA TYR A 19 1.71 1.41 11.39
C TYR A 19 1.76 2.65 12.26
N SER A 20 2.90 3.33 12.27
CA SER A 20 3.06 4.61 12.95
C SER A 20 3.73 5.62 12.03
N LYS A 21 3.31 6.86 12.14
CA LYS A 21 3.84 7.98 11.38
C LYS A 21 4.02 9.17 12.28
N TYR A 22 5.14 9.86 12.10
CA TYR A 22 5.42 11.16 12.66
C TYR A 22 5.74 12.11 11.51
N CYS A 23 5.10 13.29 11.52
CA CYS A 23 5.39 14.36 10.60
C CYS A 23 5.76 15.60 11.38
N PHE A 24 6.76 16.32 10.87
CA PHE A 24 7.18 17.63 11.34
C PHE A 24 7.16 18.58 10.15
N TYR A 25 6.45 19.68 10.30
CA TYR A 25 6.40 20.76 9.33
C TYR A 25 6.84 22.05 10.00
N ASP A 26 7.73 22.78 9.38
CA ASP A 26 8.25 24.04 9.89
C ASP A 26 8.15 25.11 8.81
N GLU A 27 7.62 26.27 9.15
CA GLU A 27 7.49 27.40 8.25
C GLU A 27 7.96 28.66 8.94
N ASN A 28 8.91 29.37 8.31
CA ASN A 28 9.50 30.58 8.82
C ASN A 28 9.18 31.75 7.91
N TYR A 29 8.49 32.75 8.41
CA TYR A 29 8.10 33.94 7.67
C TYR A 29 9.14 35.07 7.73
N GLY A 30 10.19 34.89 8.52
CA GLY A 30 11.19 35.96 8.82
C GLY A 30 10.75 36.86 9.96
N GLY A 31 11.67 37.74 10.41
CA GLY A 31 11.34 38.67 11.47
C GLY A 31 11.11 38.04 12.84
N GLY A 32 11.32 36.76 13.04
CA GLY A 32 11.02 36.00 14.25
C GLY A 32 9.63 35.34 14.23
N GLU A 33 8.91 35.43 13.10
CA GLU A 33 7.61 34.81 12.93
C GLU A 33 7.72 33.47 12.25
N GLY A 34 6.88 32.54 12.65
CA GLY A 34 6.82 31.22 12.06
C GLY A 34 5.94 30.27 12.87
N TYR A 35 5.84 29.04 12.41
CA TYR A 35 5.20 27.98 13.18
C TYR A 35 5.77 26.61 12.81
N ASN A 36 5.66 25.70 13.74
CA ASN A 36 5.85 24.28 13.47
C ASN A 36 4.60 23.49 13.84
N LEU A 37 4.32 22.48 13.02
CA LEU A 37 3.24 21.52 13.24
C LEU A 37 3.85 20.13 13.35
N GLN A 38 3.58 19.46 14.44
CA GLN A 38 3.96 18.08 14.68
C GLN A 38 2.72 17.21 14.71
N THR A 39 2.73 16.09 14.01
CA THR A 39 1.60 15.15 14.03
C THR A 39 2.10 13.73 14.26
N TRP A 40 1.42 13.02 15.12
CA TRP A 40 1.63 11.61 15.39
C TRP A 40 0.38 10.84 15.00
N SER A 41 0.57 9.78 14.25
CA SER A 41 -0.51 8.90 13.81
C SER A 41 -0.11 7.45 14.01
N LYS A 42 -1.04 6.66 14.52
CA LYS A 42 -0.87 5.22 14.67
C LYS A 42 -2.12 4.52 14.19
N ILE A 43 -1.93 3.48 13.34
CA ILE A 43 -3.01 2.59 12.91
C ILE A 43 -2.62 1.18 13.33
N ASN A 44 -3.46 0.54 14.10
CA ASN A 44 -3.26 -0.85 14.50
C ASN A 44 -4.55 -1.64 14.41
N GLY A 45 -4.42 -2.94 14.18
CA GLY A 45 -5.55 -3.84 14.13
C GLY A 45 -5.24 -5.15 13.42
N ALA A 46 -6.29 -5.84 13.04
CA ALA A 46 -6.22 -7.15 12.42
C ALA A 46 -7.13 -7.25 11.20
N GLY A 47 -6.80 -8.17 10.32
CA GLY A 47 -7.61 -8.48 9.15
C GLY A 47 -7.54 -9.94 8.76
N PHE A 48 -8.46 -10.35 7.92
CA PHE A 48 -8.49 -11.70 7.36
C PHE A 48 -8.93 -11.67 5.90
N ASP A 49 -8.50 -12.68 5.15
CA ASP A 49 -8.97 -12.96 3.79
C ASP A 49 -9.10 -14.46 3.54
N VAL A 50 -9.73 -14.78 2.41
CA VAL A 50 -9.83 -16.14 1.88
C VAL A 50 -9.34 -16.14 0.44
N LYS A 51 -8.48 -17.12 0.12
CA LYS A 51 -7.95 -17.32 -1.23
C LYS A 51 -8.36 -18.68 -1.74
N LEU A 52 -8.96 -18.69 -2.91
CA LEU A 52 -9.35 -19.91 -3.62
C LEU A 52 -8.53 -20.02 -4.91
N GLY A 53 -8.02 -21.20 -5.19
CA GLY A 53 -7.25 -21.45 -6.39
C GLY A 53 -7.51 -22.81 -6.99
N ALA A 54 -7.35 -22.91 -8.30
CA ALA A 54 -7.38 -24.16 -9.03
C ALA A 54 -6.23 -24.19 -10.05
N ILE A 55 -5.61 -25.35 -10.21
CA ILE A 55 -4.65 -25.62 -11.27
C ILE A 55 -5.18 -26.81 -12.07
N VAL A 56 -5.21 -26.64 -13.39
CA VAL A 56 -5.68 -27.65 -14.33
C VAL A 56 -4.55 -28.06 -15.26
N ARG A 57 -4.41 -29.35 -15.48
CA ARG A 57 -3.60 -29.96 -16.53
C ARG A 57 -4.55 -30.38 -17.65
N PRO A 58 -4.77 -29.56 -18.70
CA PRO A 58 -5.83 -29.80 -19.68
C PRO A 58 -5.56 -31.05 -20.54
N PHE A 59 -4.29 -31.38 -20.75
CA PHE A 59 -3.89 -32.51 -21.59
C PHE A 59 -3.01 -33.48 -20.81
N GLU A 60 -3.28 -34.77 -20.95
CA GLU A 60 -2.63 -35.86 -20.21
C GLU A 60 -1.11 -35.92 -20.43
N TYR A 61 -0.69 -35.77 -21.67
CA TYR A 61 0.72 -35.88 -22.08
C TYR A 61 1.42 -34.52 -22.22
N SER A 62 0.73 -33.43 -21.96
CA SER A 62 1.30 -32.08 -22.03
C SER A 62 1.74 -31.61 -20.64
N PRO A 63 2.91 -30.97 -20.51
CA PRO A 63 3.34 -30.35 -19.28
C PRO A 63 2.62 -29.03 -19.01
N LEU A 64 1.69 -28.59 -19.84
CA LEU A 64 0.92 -27.36 -19.68
C LEU A 64 0.09 -27.40 -18.39
N ARG A 65 0.17 -26.33 -17.63
CA ARG A 65 -0.64 -26.08 -16.45
C ARG A 65 -1.30 -24.72 -16.59
N ILE A 66 -2.57 -24.64 -16.29
CA ILE A 66 -3.35 -23.42 -16.25
C ILE A 66 -3.82 -23.23 -14.81
N GLY A 67 -3.48 -22.11 -14.20
CA GLY A 67 -3.89 -21.77 -12.86
C GLY A 67 -4.86 -20.59 -12.88
N PHE A 68 -5.83 -20.63 -11.98
CA PHE A 68 -6.74 -19.52 -11.70
C PHE A 68 -6.87 -19.36 -10.20
N SER A 69 -6.83 -18.14 -9.69
CA SER A 69 -7.14 -17.88 -8.29
C SER A 69 -7.91 -16.57 -8.09
N VAL A 70 -8.72 -16.58 -7.05
CA VAL A 70 -9.48 -15.43 -6.57
C VAL A 70 -9.17 -15.23 -5.10
N HIS A 71 -8.80 -14.01 -4.73
CA HIS A 71 -8.63 -13.61 -3.35
C HIS A 71 -9.74 -12.63 -2.99
N THR A 72 -10.40 -12.87 -1.87
CA THR A 72 -11.35 -11.91 -1.32
C THR A 72 -10.62 -10.63 -0.89
N PRO A 73 -11.33 -9.53 -0.66
CA PRO A 73 -10.78 -8.43 0.11
C PRO A 73 -10.19 -8.92 1.43
N VAL A 74 -9.14 -8.25 1.90
CA VAL A 74 -8.78 -8.32 3.30
C VAL A 74 -9.76 -7.44 4.06
N PHE A 75 -10.45 -8.02 5.01
CA PHE A 75 -11.38 -7.33 5.89
C PHE A 75 -10.63 -6.95 7.15
N TYR A 76 -10.24 -5.68 7.23
CA TYR A 76 -9.56 -5.12 8.39
C TYR A 76 -10.53 -4.47 9.36
N SER A 77 -10.27 -4.64 10.67
CA SER A 77 -10.80 -3.81 11.75
C SER A 77 -9.63 -3.09 12.40
N LEU A 78 -9.66 -1.76 12.38
CA LEU A 78 -8.52 -0.90 12.66
C LEU A 78 -8.88 0.18 13.67
N ASP A 79 -7.94 0.44 14.59
CA ASP A 79 -7.93 1.60 15.47
C ASP A 79 -6.95 2.65 14.93
N TYR A 80 -7.42 3.87 14.71
CA TYR A 80 -6.61 5.02 14.36
C TYR A 80 -6.48 5.93 15.57
N LYS A 81 -5.25 6.23 15.95
CA LYS A 81 -4.90 7.16 17.01
C LYS A 81 -4.08 8.29 16.44
N THR A 82 -4.40 9.51 16.82
CA THR A 82 -3.65 10.68 16.38
C THR A 82 -3.62 11.75 17.44
N ASN A 83 -2.56 12.54 17.42
CA ASN A 83 -2.44 13.80 18.12
C ASN A 83 -1.58 14.76 17.30
N ALA A 84 -1.65 16.03 17.65
CA ALA A 84 -0.91 17.10 17.01
C ALA A 84 -0.46 18.13 18.02
N ARG A 85 0.71 18.73 17.80
CA ARG A 85 1.21 19.89 18.52
C ARG A 85 1.53 21.00 17.55
N LEU A 86 1.06 22.18 17.85
CA LEU A 86 1.34 23.40 17.11
C LEU A 86 2.10 24.37 18.01
N GLU A 87 3.30 24.75 17.60
CA GLU A 87 4.03 25.88 18.18
C GLU A 87 4.04 26.99 17.13
N SER A 88 3.72 28.23 17.55
CA SER A 88 3.75 29.38 16.65
C SER A 88 4.20 30.63 17.34
N ASP A 89 5.00 31.43 16.63
CA ASP A 89 5.42 32.77 16.98
C ASP A 89 4.82 33.70 15.92
N VAL A 90 3.82 34.50 16.32
CA VAL A 90 3.12 35.40 15.41
C VAL A 90 2.93 36.76 16.02
N TRP A 91 2.97 37.79 15.17
CA TRP A 91 2.67 39.14 15.63
C TRP A 91 1.24 39.21 16.17
N ASN A 92 1.10 39.69 17.37
CA ASN A 92 -0.19 39.84 18.03
C ASN A 92 -0.88 41.13 17.53
N ASP A 93 -1.12 41.18 16.21
CA ASP A 93 -1.74 42.33 15.53
C ASP A 93 -3.28 42.26 15.53
N LEU A 94 -3.83 41.24 16.12
CA LEU A 94 -5.25 41.20 16.40
C LEU A 94 -5.51 42.18 17.53
N ASN A 95 -6.18 43.31 17.24
CA ASN A 95 -6.72 44.33 18.12
C ASN A 95 -7.33 43.80 19.42
N VAL A 96 -6.60 43.01 20.16
CA VAL A 96 -6.85 42.73 21.55
C VAL A 96 -6.38 43.99 22.24
N THR A 97 -7.26 44.99 22.30
CA THR A 97 -7.10 46.09 23.21
C THR A 97 -6.93 45.48 24.60
N ASN A 98 -5.68 45.40 25.06
CA ASN A 98 -5.48 45.44 26.51
C ASN A 98 -6.32 46.57 27.02
N GLU A 99 -6.85 46.51 28.24
CA GLU A 99 -7.72 47.51 28.85
C GLU A 99 -7.17 48.97 28.77
N VAL A 100 -6.05 49.19 28.13
CA VAL A 100 -5.31 50.46 27.98
C VAL A 100 -5.18 50.92 26.53
N GLY A 101 -5.69 50.20 25.53
CA GLY A 101 -5.82 50.67 24.14
C GLY A 101 -4.53 50.85 23.34
N THR A 102 -3.42 50.25 23.75
CA THR A 102 -2.18 50.20 22.99
C THR A 102 -2.04 48.85 22.27
N PRO A 103 -1.85 48.81 20.93
CA PRO A 103 -1.48 47.60 20.25
C PRO A 103 -0.17 47.06 20.84
N SER A 104 -0.12 45.82 21.30
CA SER A 104 1.15 45.19 21.65
C SER A 104 1.85 44.81 20.35
N ASN A 105 2.96 45.48 20.02
CA ASN A 105 3.85 45.10 18.93
C ASN A 105 4.78 43.95 19.37
N GLU A 106 4.25 42.95 20.04
CA GLU A 106 5.02 41.83 20.56
C GLU A 106 4.65 40.56 19.79
N ILE A 107 5.68 39.75 19.49
CA ILE A 107 5.48 38.41 18.97
C ILE A 107 4.92 37.58 20.11
N GLY A 108 3.71 37.06 19.91
CA GLY A 108 3.09 36.10 20.82
C GLY A 108 3.57 34.68 20.50
N HIS A 109 3.97 33.97 21.55
CA HIS A 109 4.29 32.57 21.47
C HIS A 109 3.08 31.73 21.88
N TYR A 110 2.69 30.76 21.02
CA TYR A 110 1.60 29.83 21.29
C TYR A 110 2.13 28.40 21.15
N ASP A 111 1.80 27.56 22.12
CA ASP A 111 2.15 26.15 22.15
C ASP A 111 0.92 25.36 22.59
N GLU A 112 0.31 24.64 21.66
CA GLU A 112 -0.91 23.91 21.88
C GLU A 112 -0.72 22.43 21.47
N ASP A 113 -1.03 21.53 22.39
CA ASP A 113 -0.95 20.08 22.19
C ASP A 113 -2.34 19.45 22.37
N THR A 114 -2.82 18.78 21.31
CA THR A 114 -4.13 18.12 21.35
C THR A 114 -4.15 16.96 22.34
N TYR A 115 -3.02 16.33 22.64
CA TYR A 115 -2.93 15.29 23.65
C TYR A 115 -3.25 15.82 25.05
N ASP A 116 -2.74 17.01 25.38
CA ASP A 116 -2.99 17.68 26.66
C ASP A 116 -4.43 18.20 26.73
N ILE A 117 -4.93 18.82 25.63
CA ILE A 117 -6.30 19.35 25.55
C ILE A 117 -7.34 18.26 25.72
N LEU A 118 -7.15 17.10 25.06
CA LEU A 118 -8.10 15.98 25.07
C LEU A 118 -7.83 14.99 26.21
N ASN A 119 -6.74 15.19 26.96
CA ASN A 119 -6.26 14.27 27.99
C ASN A 119 -6.00 12.85 27.42
N GLY A 120 -5.39 12.77 26.23
CA GLY A 120 -5.05 11.54 25.53
C GLY A 120 -5.13 11.65 24.01
N ASP A 121 -4.83 10.55 23.32
CA ASP A 121 -4.94 10.48 21.88
C ASP A 121 -6.40 10.61 21.42
N MET A 122 -6.63 11.27 20.29
CA MET A 122 -7.88 11.15 19.56
C MET A 122 -7.95 9.75 18.96
N VAL A 123 -9.01 9.00 19.23
CA VAL A 123 -9.17 7.60 18.78
C VAL A 123 -10.39 7.49 17.88
N SER A 124 -10.19 6.90 16.71
CA SER A 124 -11.27 6.52 15.79
C SER A 124 -11.14 5.05 15.42
N LYS A 125 -12.26 4.36 15.30
CA LYS A 125 -12.32 2.96 14.85
C LYS A 125 -12.98 2.89 13.49
N PHE A 126 -12.40 2.07 12.61
CA PHE A 126 -12.92 1.90 11.28
C PHE A 126 -12.60 0.51 10.70
N GLN A 127 -13.33 0.14 9.68
CA GLN A 127 -13.07 -1.05 8.88
C GLN A 127 -12.54 -0.63 7.52
N LEU A 128 -11.55 -1.38 7.02
CA LEU A 128 -11.01 -1.21 5.68
C LEU A 128 -11.18 -2.51 4.88
N ARG A 129 -11.74 -2.40 3.69
CA ARG A 129 -11.83 -3.50 2.73
C ARG A 129 -10.90 -3.21 1.56
N THR A 130 -9.95 -4.13 1.32
CA THR A 130 -9.06 -4.05 0.16
C THR A 130 -9.75 -4.58 -1.10
N PRO A 131 -9.17 -4.40 -2.30
CA PRO A 131 -9.73 -4.93 -3.54
C PRO A 131 -9.77 -6.46 -3.59
N TRP A 132 -10.67 -6.99 -4.39
CA TRP A 132 -10.58 -8.35 -4.89
C TRP A 132 -9.35 -8.50 -5.77
N THR A 133 -8.73 -9.69 -5.74
CA THR A 133 -7.61 -10.02 -6.61
C THR A 133 -7.97 -11.23 -7.47
N TYR A 134 -7.74 -11.11 -8.76
CA TYR A 134 -7.95 -12.18 -9.75
C TYR A 134 -6.63 -12.50 -10.41
N ASN A 135 -6.26 -13.79 -10.45
CA ASN A 135 -5.04 -14.25 -11.08
C ASN A 135 -5.34 -15.33 -12.11
N LEU A 136 -4.67 -15.23 -13.24
CA LEU A 136 -4.61 -16.26 -14.27
C LEU A 136 -3.14 -16.60 -14.54
N SER A 137 -2.77 -17.87 -14.50
CA SER A 137 -1.39 -18.28 -14.70
C SER A 137 -1.26 -19.43 -15.69
N LEU A 138 -0.13 -19.44 -16.38
CA LEU A 138 0.28 -20.48 -17.31
C LEU A 138 1.67 -20.98 -16.91
N GLY A 139 1.84 -22.30 -16.84
CA GLY A 139 3.13 -22.93 -16.62
C GLY A 139 3.38 -23.98 -17.68
N TYR A 140 4.59 -24.00 -18.23
CA TYR A 140 4.98 -24.98 -19.25
C TYR A 140 6.42 -25.45 -19.01
N THR A 141 6.64 -26.75 -19.09
CA THR A 141 7.98 -27.32 -18.97
C THR A 141 8.41 -27.95 -20.30
N VAL A 142 9.56 -27.54 -20.83
CA VAL A 142 10.14 -28.10 -22.05
C VAL A 142 11.24 -29.09 -21.67
N GLY A 143 10.98 -30.36 -21.94
CA GLY A 143 11.86 -31.42 -21.49
C GLY A 143 12.06 -31.40 -19.96
N ASN A 144 13.29 -31.65 -19.50
CA ASN A 144 13.64 -31.67 -18.09
C ASN A 144 14.39 -30.39 -17.64
N ASN A 145 14.67 -29.49 -18.58
CA ASN A 145 15.65 -28.43 -18.36
C ASN A 145 15.07 -27.02 -18.35
N LEU A 146 13.96 -26.77 -19.07
CA LEU A 146 13.40 -25.42 -19.18
C LEU A 146 11.99 -25.40 -18.59
N ALA A 147 11.77 -24.50 -17.62
CA ALA A 147 10.45 -24.17 -17.11
C ALA A 147 10.11 -22.73 -17.47
N LEU A 148 8.90 -22.51 -17.98
CA LEU A 148 8.36 -21.20 -18.33
C LEU A 148 7.10 -20.94 -17.52
N GLY A 149 6.93 -19.69 -17.07
CA GLY A 149 5.75 -19.22 -16.35
C GLY A 149 5.31 -17.86 -16.84
N ALA A 150 3.99 -17.68 -16.92
CA ALA A 150 3.36 -16.41 -17.16
C ALA A 150 2.19 -16.26 -16.21
N GLU A 151 1.99 -15.06 -15.67
CA GLU A 151 0.88 -14.73 -14.77
C GLU A 151 0.34 -13.35 -15.09
N TYR A 152 -0.97 -13.23 -15.07
CA TYR A 152 -1.70 -11.97 -15.09
C TYR A 152 -2.50 -11.82 -13.81
N GLU A 153 -2.31 -10.70 -13.12
CA GLU A 153 -3.06 -10.33 -11.92
C GLU A 153 -3.83 -9.04 -12.17
N TYR A 154 -5.06 -9.00 -11.72
CA TYR A 154 -5.89 -7.81 -11.74
C TYR A 154 -6.43 -7.48 -10.35
N LYS A 155 -6.31 -6.21 -9.95
CA LYS A 155 -6.87 -5.63 -8.74
C LYS A 155 -7.50 -4.29 -9.05
N ASP A 156 -8.75 -4.11 -8.68
CA ASP A 156 -9.41 -2.81 -8.85
C ASP A 156 -9.31 -1.99 -7.56
N TYR A 157 -8.32 -1.11 -7.51
CA TYR A 157 -8.07 -0.28 -6.33
C TYR A 157 -9.15 0.78 -6.09
N SER A 158 -9.94 1.13 -7.10
CA SER A 158 -11.11 2.00 -6.90
C SER A 158 -12.21 1.35 -6.04
N SER A 159 -12.13 0.04 -5.83
CA SER A 159 -13.05 -0.72 -4.97
C SER A 159 -12.66 -0.78 -3.49
N ILE A 160 -11.58 -0.11 -3.09
CA ILE A 160 -11.23 0.08 -1.67
C ILE A 160 -12.39 0.78 -0.96
N GLN A 161 -12.75 0.32 0.23
CA GLN A 161 -13.86 0.90 0.96
C GLN A 161 -13.53 1.03 2.45
N PHE A 162 -13.74 2.24 2.95
CA PHE A 162 -13.75 2.56 4.38
C PHE A 162 -15.17 2.44 4.92
N ARG A 163 -15.29 1.98 6.14
CA ARG A 163 -16.56 1.84 6.87
C ARG A 163 -16.33 2.17 8.33
N ASP A 164 -17.38 2.61 9.02
CA ASP A 164 -17.33 2.78 10.47
C ASP A 164 -17.28 1.41 11.20
N ASP A 165 -17.12 1.46 12.51
CA ASP A 165 -17.07 0.26 13.36
C ASP A 165 -18.36 -0.59 13.27
N ALA A 166 -19.48 0.02 13.00
CA ALA A 166 -20.77 -0.66 12.79
C ALA A 166 -20.91 -1.24 11.36
N GLY A 167 -20.00 -0.91 10.43
CA GLY A 167 -19.98 -1.43 9.08
C GLY A 167 -20.69 -0.55 8.04
N TYR A 168 -21.07 0.69 8.36
CA TYR A 168 -21.68 1.63 7.43
C TYR A 168 -20.61 2.42 6.66
N ALA A 169 -20.77 2.57 5.35
CA ALA A 169 -19.86 3.30 4.49
C ALA A 169 -20.11 4.82 4.50
N ASP A 170 -21.35 5.23 4.74
CA ASP A 170 -21.80 6.63 4.67
C ASP A 170 -21.05 7.55 5.64
N SER A 171 -20.54 7.00 6.74
CA SER A 171 -19.70 7.74 7.69
C SER A 171 -18.34 8.13 7.14
N PHE A 172 -17.94 7.56 6.00
CA PHE A 172 -16.65 7.76 5.31
C PHE A 172 -16.84 8.16 3.84
N ASP A 173 -17.89 8.90 3.52
CA ASP A 173 -18.18 9.33 2.14
C ASP A 173 -17.04 10.14 1.52
N TYR A 174 -16.38 10.99 2.32
CA TYR A 174 -15.24 11.78 1.86
C TYR A 174 -14.05 10.87 1.51
N GLU A 175 -13.63 10.00 2.43
CA GLU A 175 -12.52 9.06 2.25
C GLU A 175 -12.81 8.09 1.10
N ASN A 176 -14.02 7.59 1.01
CA ASN A 176 -14.44 6.72 -0.09
C ASN A 176 -14.45 7.45 -1.42
N SER A 177 -14.79 8.74 -1.46
CA SER A 177 -14.72 9.53 -2.70
C SER A 177 -13.28 9.70 -3.21
N THR A 178 -12.28 9.67 -2.35
CA THR A 178 -10.87 9.75 -2.77
C THR A 178 -10.41 8.53 -3.54
N THR A 179 -11.08 7.38 -3.36
CA THR A 179 -10.78 6.15 -4.13
C THR A 179 -11.15 6.29 -5.60
N ASP A 180 -11.96 7.26 -5.98
CA ASP A 180 -12.28 7.58 -7.38
C ASP A 180 -11.05 8.05 -8.17
N MET A 181 -9.97 8.48 -7.50
CA MET A 181 -8.69 8.79 -8.14
C MET A 181 -7.86 7.54 -8.48
N LEU A 182 -8.28 6.38 -7.98
CA LEU A 182 -7.62 5.11 -8.23
C LEU A 182 -8.25 4.38 -9.41
N LYS A 183 -7.51 3.45 -9.98
CA LYS A 183 -7.96 2.60 -11.10
C LYS A 183 -7.61 1.13 -10.88
N GLY A 184 -8.11 0.29 -11.79
CA GLY A 184 -7.73 -1.11 -11.85
C GLY A 184 -6.26 -1.26 -12.24
N VAL A 185 -5.53 -2.08 -11.48
CA VAL A 185 -4.12 -2.37 -11.70
C VAL A 185 -3.96 -3.74 -12.32
N SER A 186 -3.28 -3.76 -13.46
CA SER A 186 -2.86 -4.97 -14.15
C SER A 186 -1.40 -5.26 -13.85
N THR A 187 -1.11 -6.47 -13.41
CA THR A 187 0.26 -6.94 -13.21
C THR A 187 0.53 -8.14 -14.10
N ILE A 188 1.60 -8.08 -14.89
CA ILE A 188 2.06 -9.16 -15.75
C ILE A 188 3.39 -9.67 -15.20
N ARG A 189 3.50 -10.97 -14.97
CA ARG A 189 4.73 -11.62 -14.52
C ARG A 189 5.12 -12.70 -15.53
N LEU A 190 6.37 -12.65 -15.99
CA LEU A 190 6.96 -13.65 -16.86
C LEU A 190 8.20 -14.21 -16.17
N GLY A 191 8.40 -15.51 -16.25
CA GLY A 191 9.54 -16.18 -15.65
C GLY A 191 10.03 -17.35 -16.47
N ALA A 192 11.35 -17.54 -16.44
CA ALA A 192 12.00 -18.70 -17.05
C ALA A 192 13.09 -19.23 -16.11
N GLU A 193 13.17 -20.56 -15.99
CA GLU A 193 14.27 -21.26 -15.34
C GLU A 193 14.85 -22.27 -16.35
N TYR A 194 16.17 -22.18 -16.56
CA TYR A 194 16.91 -23.12 -17.38
C TYR A 194 17.98 -23.85 -16.56
N LYS A 195 17.84 -25.17 -16.46
CA LYS A 195 18.85 -26.04 -15.84
C LYS A 195 19.95 -26.35 -16.83
N VAL A 196 21.08 -25.68 -16.67
CA VAL A 196 22.28 -25.92 -17.50
C VAL A 196 22.82 -27.34 -17.26
N ILE A 197 22.85 -27.73 -16.02
CA ILE A 197 23.07 -29.09 -15.52
C ILE A 197 22.09 -29.33 -14.36
N PRO A 198 21.90 -30.60 -13.93
CA PRO A 198 20.95 -30.90 -12.86
C PRO A 198 21.15 -30.09 -11.57
N GLN A 199 22.37 -29.69 -11.27
CA GLN A 199 22.73 -28.95 -10.08
C GLN A 199 22.72 -27.44 -10.25
N PHE A 200 22.71 -26.91 -11.49
CA PHE A 200 22.88 -25.49 -11.75
C PHE A 200 21.75 -24.94 -12.63
N ALA A 201 21.05 -23.92 -12.15
CA ALA A 201 19.96 -23.27 -12.83
C ALA A 201 20.20 -21.79 -13.03
N LEU A 202 19.85 -21.28 -14.21
CA LEU A 202 19.73 -19.86 -14.53
C LEU A 202 18.27 -19.47 -14.50
N ARG A 203 17.97 -18.28 -13.97
CA ARG A 203 16.61 -17.75 -13.89
C ARG A 203 16.56 -16.35 -14.45
N ALA A 204 15.51 -16.05 -15.18
CA ALA A 204 15.19 -14.69 -15.62
C ALA A 204 13.70 -14.42 -15.38
N GLY A 205 13.37 -13.20 -15.02
CA GLY A 205 12.00 -12.79 -14.81
C GLY A 205 11.77 -11.32 -15.15
N TYR A 206 10.55 -11.05 -15.55
CA TYR A 206 10.02 -9.73 -15.82
C TYR A 206 8.70 -9.55 -15.10
N ASN A 207 8.50 -8.42 -14.45
CA ASN A 207 7.23 -8.05 -13.84
C ASN A 207 6.92 -6.59 -14.22
N TYR A 208 5.74 -6.41 -14.80
CA TYR A 208 5.17 -5.10 -15.09
C TYR A 208 3.92 -4.88 -14.24
N GLN A 209 3.78 -3.70 -13.67
CA GLN A 209 2.60 -3.28 -12.94
C GLN A 209 2.18 -1.90 -13.45
N SER A 210 0.92 -1.77 -13.87
CA SER A 210 0.38 -0.48 -14.29
C SER A 210 0.22 0.48 -13.12
N SER A 211 0.12 1.79 -13.41
CA SER A 211 -0.16 2.81 -12.41
C SER A 211 -1.44 2.51 -11.63
N ILE A 212 -1.44 2.83 -10.35
CA ILE A 212 -2.61 2.74 -9.47
C ILE A 212 -3.52 3.96 -9.60
N PHE A 213 -2.97 5.11 -9.98
CA PHE A 213 -3.72 6.35 -10.12
C PHE A 213 -4.23 6.55 -11.54
N LYS A 214 -5.36 7.23 -11.69
CA LYS A 214 -5.83 7.76 -12.96
C LYS A 214 -4.89 8.88 -13.42
N ASP A 215 -4.87 9.15 -14.72
CA ASP A 215 -3.96 10.13 -15.31
C ASP A 215 -4.31 11.58 -14.90
N ASP A 216 -5.57 11.82 -14.49
CA ASP A 216 -6.11 13.07 -13.97
C ASP A 216 -6.23 13.07 -12.44
N ALA A 217 -5.62 12.12 -11.75
CA ALA A 217 -5.65 12.06 -10.30
C ALA A 217 -4.95 13.26 -9.67
N PHE A 218 -5.58 13.80 -8.64
CA PHE A 218 -5.03 14.90 -7.84
C PHE A 218 -5.31 14.67 -6.36
N LYS A 219 -4.49 15.28 -5.52
CA LYS A 219 -4.72 15.25 -4.08
C LYS A 219 -5.70 16.36 -3.71
N ASN A 220 -6.87 15.96 -3.23
CA ASN A 220 -7.86 16.90 -2.72
C ASN A 220 -7.54 17.23 -1.26
N LEU A 221 -7.22 18.48 -0.99
CA LEU A 221 -6.98 18.97 0.35
C LEU A 221 -8.15 19.84 0.79
N PRO A 222 -8.66 19.70 2.01
CA PRO A 222 -9.61 20.65 2.57
C PRO A 222 -9.08 22.08 2.49
N LEU A 223 -9.97 23.04 2.33
CA LEU A 223 -9.61 24.45 2.33
C LEU A 223 -8.90 24.82 3.66
N ASN A 224 -7.81 25.57 3.54
CA ASN A 224 -6.94 25.95 4.68
C ASN A 224 -6.25 24.77 5.38
N SER A 225 -6.12 23.61 4.71
CA SER A 225 -5.32 22.52 5.26
C SER A 225 -3.84 22.67 4.87
N ILE A 226 -2.96 22.21 5.78
CA ILE A 226 -1.53 22.13 5.54
C ILE A 226 -1.21 20.72 5.12
N GLN A 227 -0.52 20.58 3.99
CA GLN A 227 -0.05 19.28 3.53
C GLN A 227 1.35 19.01 4.09
N THR A 228 1.42 18.09 5.03
CA THR A 228 2.70 17.60 5.60
C THR A 228 3.15 16.28 4.98
N ASP A 229 2.33 15.67 4.13
CA ASP A 229 2.56 14.36 3.55
C ASP A 229 3.12 14.45 2.12
N THR A 230 3.96 13.47 1.76
CA THR A 230 4.43 13.30 0.40
C THR A 230 3.26 13.06 -0.54
N ASP A 231 3.28 13.69 -1.71
CA ASP A 231 2.33 13.43 -2.78
C ASP A 231 2.72 12.17 -3.55
N PHE A 232 1.76 11.26 -3.74
CA PHE A 232 1.92 9.99 -4.44
C PHE A 232 1.07 9.87 -5.70
N VAL A 233 0.29 10.87 -6.07
CA VAL A 233 -0.64 10.79 -7.22
C VAL A 233 0.08 10.63 -8.55
N ASN A 234 1.36 10.99 -8.63
CA ASN A 234 2.19 10.84 -9.81
C ASN A 234 2.90 9.48 -9.89
N SER A 235 2.46 8.48 -9.12
CA SER A 235 2.99 7.13 -9.25
C SER A 235 2.66 6.55 -10.62
N GLU A 236 3.69 6.22 -11.39
CA GLU A 236 3.57 5.67 -12.72
C GLU A 236 3.68 4.14 -12.73
N SER A 237 3.86 3.57 -13.90
CA SER A 237 4.02 2.14 -14.03
C SER A 237 5.38 1.68 -13.48
N LEU A 238 5.42 0.42 -13.07
CA LEU A 238 6.59 -0.21 -12.45
C LEU A 238 7.03 -1.40 -13.29
N SER A 239 8.30 -1.41 -13.69
CA SER A 239 8.93 -2.56 -14.34
C SER A 239 10.07 -3.12 -13.50
N ASN A 240 10.05 -4.43 -13.27
CA ASN A 240 11.11 -5.15 -12.57
C ASN A 240 11.72 -6.19 -13.50
N TYR A 241 13.04 -6.18 -13.59
CA TYR A 241 13.83 -7.19 -14.28
C TYR A 241 14.63 -7.98 -13.25
N THR A 242 14.56 -9.30 -13.31
CA THR A 242 15.23 -10.17 -12.37
C THR A 242 16.12 -11.19 -13.09
N LEU A 243 17.31 -11.40 -12.56
CA LEU A 243 18.23 -12.45 -12.97
C LEU A 243 18.66 -13.23 -11.75
N GLY A 244 18.78 -14.54 -11.88
CA GLY A 244 19.15 -15.40 -10.78
C GLY A 244 19.98 -16.59 -11.22
N ILE A 245 20.81 -17.05 -10.31
CA ILE A 245 21.56 -18.29 -10.44
C ILE A 245 21.30 -19.15 -9.20
N GLY A 246 21.12 -20.45 -9.40
CA GLY A 246 20.90 -21.38 -8.32
C GLY A 246 21.80 -22.60 -8.46
N TYR A 247 22.36 -23.04 -7.36
CA TYR A 247 23.10 -24.27 -7.23
C TYR A 247 22.44 -25.20 -6.21
N ARG A 248 22.23 -26.45 -6.57
CA ARG A 248 21.69 -27.49 -5.69
C ARG A 248 22.59 -28.72 -5.73
N GLY A 249 23.48 -28.83 -4.74
CA GLY A 249 24.30 -30.01 -4.50
C GLY A 249 23.61 -31.02 -3.59
N SER A 250 24.33 -32.08 -3.22
CA SER A 250 23.85 -33.12 -2.32
C SER A 250 23.79 -32.67 -0.85
N MET A 251 24.65 -31.73 -0.44
CA MET A 251 24.80 -31.30 0.95
C MET A 251 24.33 -29.87 1.22
N PHE A 252 24.36 -29.01 0.20
CA PHE A 252 23.94 -27.63 0.34
C PHE A 252 23.29 -27.12 -0.96
N TYR A 253 22.52 -26.04 -0.81
CA TYR A 253 22.02 -25.25 -1.93
C TYR A 253 22.36 -23.77 -1.72
N ALA A 254 22.48 -23.02 -2.80
CA ALA A 254 22.72 -21.59 -2.78
C ALA A 254 21.98 -20.95 -3.95
N ASP A 255 21.31 -19.83 -3.70
CA ASP A 255 20.67 -19.01 -4.70
C ASP A 255 21.17 -17.57 -4.59
N LEU A 256 21.44 -16.95 -5.75
CA LEU A 256 21.76 -15.55 -5.87
C LEU A 256 20.78 -14.92 -6.87
N ALA A 257 20.19 -13.80 -6.50
CA ALA A 257 19.28 -13.07 -7.37
C ALA A 257 19.62 -11.57 -7.39
N TYR A 258 19.49 -10.98 -8.57
CA TYR A 258 19.59 -9.54 -8.80
C TYR A 258 18.27 -9.02 -9.34
N LYS A 259 17.80 -7.89 -8.81
CA LYS A 259 16.59 -7.21 -9.25
C LYS A 259 16.91 -5.77 -9.62
N TYR A 260 16.49 -5.36 -10.81
CA TYR A 260 16.51 -3.99 -11.28
C TYR A 260 15.09 -3.48 -11.46
N THR A 261 14.79 -2.31 -10.92
CA THR A 261 13.45 -1.69 -10.94
C THR A 261 13.52 -0.35 -11.66
N THR A 262 12.60 -0.11 -12.58
CA THR A 262 12.36 1.19 -13.22
C THR A 262 10.94 1.66 -12.95
N TYR A 263 10.78 2.96 -12.87
CA TYR A 263 9.51 3.68 -12.84
C TYR A 263 9.45 4.53 -14.11
N ASP A 264 8.36 4.44 -14.85
CA ASP A 264 8.14 5.22 -16.07
C ASP A 264 7.19 6.39 -15.78
#